data_03bddea4bbcc458405932fa0760ade5a
#
_entry.id   03bddea4bbcc458405932fa0760ade5a
#
_cell.length_a   1.000
_cell.length_b   1.000
_cell.length_c   1.000
_cell.angle_alpha   90.00
_cell.angle_beta   90.00
_cell.angle_gamma   90.00
#
_symmetry.space_group_name_H-M   'P 1'
#
loop_
_entity.id
_entity.type
_entity.pdbx_description
1 polymer ?
#
loop_
_entity_poly.entity_id
_entity_poly.type
_entity_poly.pdbx_seq_one_letter_code
_entity_poly.pdbx_strand_id
1 'polypeptide(L)'
;MPSVYNERYKACKKSHENLNHLLGRVHSENILCLLSKYNCPCIIVDKFGKDEYVLRPLQKVAQDHRIIQVPRGERDTAVAAASIVARAAFVRAMKSLCEHYGMVFPKGAYAGISGALHEFRRRYGDNELH
;
A
#
# COMPACT_ATOMS: atom_id res chain seq x y z
N MET A 1 -8.12 -5.16 -1.20
CA MET A 1 -8.52 -6.29 -2.05
C MET A 1 -7.46 -6.47 -3.13
N PRO A 2 -6.97 -7.69 -3.40
CA PRO A 2 -5.96 -7.95 -4.44
C PRO A 2 -6.36 -7.43 -5.82
N SER A 3 -7.63 -7.57 -6.20
CA SER A 3 -8.18 -7.06 -7.48
C SER A 3 -7.94 -5.57 -7.67
N VAL A 4 -8.24 -4.75 -6.66
CA VAL A 4 -8.04 -3.30 -6.70
C VAL A 4 -6.55 -2.96 -6.87
N TYR A 5 -5.67 -3.68 -6.18
CA TYR A 5 -4.23 -3.49 -6.35
C TYR A 5 -3.79 -3.84 -7.77
N ASN A 6 -4.24 -4.96 -8.30
CA ASN A 6 -3.89 -5.42 -9.64
C ASN A 6 -4.34 -4.44 -10.72
N GLU A 7 -5.56 -3.91 -10.63
CA GLU A 7 -6.07 -2.88 -11.55
C GLU A 7 -5.21 -1.61 -11.51
N ARG A 8 -4.91 -1.12 -10.31
CA ARG A 8 -4.05 0.07 -10.11
C ARG A 8 -2.63 -0.15 -10.63
N TYR A 9 -2.09 -1.33 -10.39
CA TYR A 9 -0.76 -1.70 -10.87
C TYR A 9 -0.72 -1.80 -12.41
N LYS A 10 -1.74 -2.40 -13.03
CA LYS A 10 -1.88 -2.46 -14.49
C LYS A 10 -1.98 -1.04 -15.09
N ALA A 11 -2.76 -0.16 -14.47
CA ALA A 11 -2.87 1.24 -14.89
C ALA A 11 -1.54 1.96 -14.79
N CYS A 12 -0.82 1.77 -13.69
CA CYS A 12 0.51 2.35 -13.46
C CYS A 12 1.52 1.90 -14.54
N LYS A 13 1.53 0.60 -14.88
CA LYS A 13 2.38 0.09 -15.97
C LYS A 13 2.05 0.70 -17.33
N LYS A 14 0.76 0.86 -17.65
CA LYS A 14 0.33 1.49 -18.92
C LYS A 14 0.81 2.95 -19.03
N SER A 15 0.90 3.66 -17.91
CA SER A 15 1.38 5.05 -17.86
C SER A 15 2.91 5.17 -17.77
N HIS A 16 3.66 4.08 -17.88
CA HIS A 16 5.11 4.05 -17.66
C HIS A 16 5.56 4.57 -16.29
N GLU A 17 4.69 4.51 -15.30
CA GLU A 17 4.98 4.88 -13.93
C GLU A 17 5.53 3.70 -13.14
N ASN A 18 6.38 3.98 -12.15
CA ASN A 18 6.93 2.97 -11.26
C ASN A 18 6.04 2.74 -10.02
N LEU A 19 6.39 1.74 -9.23
CA LEU A 19 5.66 1.40 -8.01
C LEU A 19 5.58 2.55 -7.00
N ASN A 20 6.58 3.44 -6.95
CA ASN A 20 6.56 4.60 -6.04
C ASN A 20 5.46 5.60 -6.38
N HIS A 21 5.10 5.75 -7.67
CA HIS A 21 3.92 6.55 -8.05
C HIS A 21 2.63 5.94 -7.51
N LEU A 22 2.48 4.61 -7.60
CA LEU A 22 1.33 3.92 -7.04
C LEU A 22 1.25 4.09 -5.53
N LEU A 23 2.36 3.90 -4.82
CA LEU A 23 2.44 4.10 -3.37
C LEU A 23 2.11 5.54 -3.00
N GLY A 24 2.66 6.52 -3.71
CA GLY A 24 2.37 7.94 -3.49
C GLY A 24 0.89 8.26 -3.63
N ARG A 25 0.22 7.73 -4.65
CA ARG A 25 -1.24 7.88 -4.82
C ARG A 25 -2.03 7.28 -3.66
N VAL A 26 -1.69 6.06 -3.24
CA VAL A 26 -2.37 5.40 -2.11
C VAL A 26 -2.17 6.17 -0.81
N HIS A 27 -0.96 6.67 -0.54
CA HIS A 27 -0.70 7.53 0.61
C HIS A 27 -1.53 8.81 0.55
N SER A 28 -1.57 9.47 -0.61
CA SER A 28 -2.32 10.72 -0.80
C SER A 28 -3.83 10.50 -0.63
N GLU A 29 -4.38 9.43 -1.17
CA GLU A 29 -5.80 9.07 -0.97
C GLU A 29 -6.15 8.85 0.50
N ASN A 30 -5.28 8.14 1.23
CA ASN A 30 -5.45 7.93 2.66
C ASN A 30 -5.40 9.24 3.45
N ILE A 31 -4.46 10.12 3.12
CA ILE A 31 -4.34 11.45 3.74
C ILE A 31 -5.61 12.26 3.49
N LEU A 32 -6.08 12.35 2.24
CA LEU A 32 -7.31 13.07 1.89
C LEU A 32 -8.53 12.50 2.61
N CYS A 33 -8.64 11.18 2.71
CA CYS A 33 -9.71 10.51 3.44
C CYS A 33 -9.68 10.84 4.94
N LEU A 34 -8.50 10.94 5.56
CA LEU A 34 -8.36 11.32 6.96
C LEU A 34 -8.69 12.80 7.18
N LEU A 35 -8.21 13.68 6.30
CA LEU A 35 -8.46 15.11 6.38
C LEU A 35 -9.94 15.48 6.18
N SER A 36 -10.70 14.67 5.45
CA SER A 36 -12.15 14.86 5.34
C SER A 36 -12.92 14.62 6.65
N LYS A 37 -12.27 13.97 7.62
CA LYS A 37 -12.87 13.61 8.92
C LYS A 37 -12.23 14.30 10.10
N TYR A 38 -10.97 14.67 9.98
CA TYR A 38 -10.17 15.16 11.10
C TYR A 38 -9.37 16.38 10.67
N ASN A 39 -9.31 17.39 11.51
CA ASN A 39 -8.41 18.51 11.32
C ASN A 39 -7.02 18.14 11.84
N CYS A 40 -6.07 17.95 10.93
CA CYS A 40 -4.70 17.58 11.24
C CYS A 40 -3.75 18.64 10.67
N PRO A 41 -3.21 19.55 11.48
CA PRO A 41 -2.34 20.63 11.00
C PRO A 41 -0.98 20.14 10.49
N CYS A 42 -0.55 18.94 10.93
CA CYS A 42 0.72 18.35 10.54
C CYS A 42 0.54 16.87 10.15
N ILE A 43 1.09 16.51 9.01
CA ILE A 43 1.05 15.17 8.45
C ILE A 43 2.49 14.69 8.27
N ILE A 44 2.82 13.57 8.88
CA ILE A 44 4.16 12.96 8.77
C ILE A 44 4.05 11.69 7.93
N VAL A 45 4.89 11.57 6.92
CA VAL A 45 4.97 10.41 6.03
C VAL A 45 6.37 9.84 6.08
N ASP A 46 6.49 8.53 6.22
CA ASP A 46 7.78 7.85 6.05
C ASP A 46 8.23 7.96 4.60
N LYS A 47 9.45 8.46 4.40
CA LYS A 47 9.98 8.73 3.06
C LYS A 47 10.40 7.46 2.36
N PHE A 48 9.66 7.06 1.34
CA PHE A 48 9.94 5.87 0.52
C PHE A 48 10.50 6.19 -0.89
N GLY A 49 10.65 7.45 -1.24
CA GLY A 49 11.15 7.86 -2.55
C GLY A 49 11.26 9.37 -2.68
N LYS A 50 11.07 9.88 -3.90
CA LYS A 50 11.04 11.33 -4.14
C LYS A 50 9.82 11.96 -3.49
N ASP A 51 9.99 13.14 -2.92
CA ASP A 51 8.91 13.88 -2.23
C ASP A 51 7.70 14.13 -3.12
N GLU A 52 7.94 14.33 -4.41
CA GLU A 52 6.91 14.56 -5.43
C GLU A 52 5.86 13.47 -5.52
N TYR A 53 6.21 12.21 -5.21
CA TYR A 53 5.25 11.10 -5.27
C TYR A 53 4.06 11.29 -4.34
N VAL A 54 4.28 11.90 -3.19
CA VAL A 54 3.24 12.23 -2.21
C VAL A 54 2.73 13.65 -2.39
N LEU A 55 3.62 14.63 -2.60
CA LEU A 55 3.25 16.05 -2.62
C LEU A 55 2.45 16.43 -3.86
N ARG A 56 2.77 15.87 -5.04
CA ARG A 56 2.08 16.24 -6.28
C ARG A 56 0.55 16.00 -6.23
N PRO A 57 0.04 14.85 -5.77
CA PRO A 57 -1.40 14.65 -5.61
C PRO A 57 -2.03 15.51 -4.50
N LEU A 58 -1.23 16.00 -3.56
CA LEU A 58 -1.67 16.79 -2.39
C LEU A 58 -1.44 18.31 -2.54
N GLN A 59 -1.10 18.81 -3.72
CA GLN A 59 -0.75 20.23 -3.93
C GLN A 59 -1.78 21.21 -3.36
N LYS A 60 -3.09 20.92 -3.50
CA LYS A 60 -4.16 21.77 -2.98
C LYS A 60 -4.22 21.77 -1.45
N VAL A 61 -3.91 20.63 -0.83
CA VAL A 61 -3.99 20.41 0.61
C VAL A 61 -2.71 20.91 1.32
N ALA A 62 -1.58 20.87 0.62
CA ALA A 62 -0.30 21.34 1.15
C ALA A 62 -0.25 22.86 1.43
N GLN A 63 -1.25 23.62 0.99
CA GLN A 63 -1.39 25.03 1.32
C GLN A 63 -1.89 25.26 2.75
N ASP A 64 -2.76 24.36 3.24
CA ASP A 64 -3.42 24.48 4.54
C ASP A 64 -2.85 23.53 5.59
N HIS A 65 -2.03 22.56 5.19
CA HIS A 65 -1.49 21.52 6.06
C HIS A 65 0.02 21.36 5.87
N ARG A 66 0.75 21.24 6.98
CA ARG A 66 2.19 20.96 6.93
C ARG A 66 2.41 19.48 6.64
N ILE A 67 2.92 19.15 5.45
CA ILE A 67 3.26 17.77 5.06
C ILE A 67 4.78 17.60 5.14
N ILE A 68 5.23 16.66 5.97
CA ILE A 68 6.65 16.38 6.23
C ILE A 68 6.93 14.94 5.81
N GLN A 69 7.93 14.74 4.97
CA GLN A 69 8.43 13.43 4.60
C GLN A 69 9.80 13.21 5.25
N VAL A 70 9.92 12.22 6.12
CA VAL A 70 11.14 11.94 6.88
C VAL A 70 11.63 10.52 6.62
N PRO A 71 12.93 10.32 6.40
CA PRO A 71 13.49 8.97 6.36
C PRO A 71 13.42 8.35 7.77
N ARG A 72 13.13 7.06 7.85
CA ARG A 72 12.91 6.35 9.11
C ARG A 72 11.80 6.98 9.95
N GLY A 73 10.68 7.24 9.27
CA GLY A 73 9.51 7.88 9.87
C GLY A 73 8.93 7.12 11.06
N GLU A 74 9.23 5.81 11.18
CA GLU A 74 8.84 4.96 12.32
C GLU A 74 9.39 5.43 13.68
N ARG A 75 10.34 6.36 13.71
CA ARG A 75 10.78 7.03 14.94
C ARG A 75 9.76 8.00 15.51
N ASP A 76 8.87 8.49 14.67
CA ASP A 76 7.69 9.24 15.12
C ASP A 76 6.61 8.28 15.60
N THR A 77 6.07 8.55 16.79
CA THR A 77 5.09 7.67 17.44
C THR A 77 3.81 7.50 16.62
N ALA A 78 3.34 8.55 15.94
CA ALA A 78 2.14 8.48 15.12
C ALA A 78 2.37 7.61 13.87
N VAL A 79 3.54 7.75 13.22
CA VAL A 79 3.93 6.92 12.07
C VAL A 79 4.12 5.48 12.50
N ALA A 80 4.76 5.22 13.63
CA ALA A 80 4.90 3.86 14.19
C ALA A 80 3.53 3.22 14.46
N ALA A 81 2.61 3.95 15.10
CA ALA A 81 1.26 3.47 15.37
C ALA A 81 0.48 3.18 14.06
N ALA A 82 0.56 4.07 13.08
CA ALA A 82 -0.05 3.87 11.76
C ALA A 82 0.49 2.61 11.06
N SER A 83 1.80 2.38 11.15
CA SER A 83 2.46 1.20 10.58
C SER A 83 1.98 -0.10 11.24
N ILE A 84 1.78 -0.11 12.56
CA ILE A 84 1.23 -1.25 13.30
C ILE A 84 -0.20 -1.55 12.83
N VAL A 85 -1.04 -0.53 12.70
CA VAL A 85 -2.44 -0.68 12.24
C VAL A 85 -2.47 -1.22 10.80
N ALA A 86 -1.65 -0.65 9.91
CA ALA A 86 -1.53 -1.10 8.52
C ALA A 86 -1.05 -2.56 8.44
N ARG A 87 -0.04 -2.92 9.23
CA ARG A 87 0.48 -4.29 9.31
C ARG A 87 -0.58 -5.26 9.81
N ALA A 88 -1.33 -4.90 10.83
CA ALA A 88 -2.40 -5.73 11.36
C ALA A 88 -3.52 -5.96 10.32
N ALA A 89 -3.89 -4.92 9.57
CA ALA A 89 -4.85 -5.04 8.47
C ALA A 89 -4.36 -5.97 7.36
N PHE A 90 -3.08 -5.84 6.96
CA PHE A 90 -2.45 -6.72 5.99
C PHE A 90 -2.46 -8.19 6.45
N VAL A 91 -2.07 -8.45 7.70
CA VAL A 91 -2.03 -9.82 8.24
C VAL A 91 -3.42 -10.44 8.28
N ARG A 92 -4.45 -9.68 8.68
CA ARG A 92 -5.85 -10.14 8.62
C ARG A 92 -6.29 -10.47 7.20
N ALA A 93 -6.01 -9.60 6.24
CA ALA A 93 -6.36 -9.82 4.83
C ALA A 93 -5.67 -11.08 4.27
N MET A 94 -4.38 -11.27 4.59
CA MET A 94 -3.64 -12.48 4.19
C MET A 94 -4.21 -13.74 4.83
N LYS A 95 -4.64 -13.67 6.09
CA LYS A 95 -5.30 -14.80 6.77
C LYS A 95 -6.59 -15.17 6.05
N SER A 96 -7.48 -14.20 5.79
CA SER A 96 -8.72 -14.44 5.04
C SER A 96 -8.46 -15.01 3.64
N LEU A 97 -7.41 -14.55 2.96
CA LEU A 97 -7.02 -15.10 1.66
C LEU A 97 -6.59 -16.56 1.77
N CYS A 98 -5.77 -16.90 2.78
CA CYS A 98 -5.36 -18.28 3.04
C CYS A 98 -6.55 -19.19 3.36
N GLU A 99 -7.50 -18.71 4.17
CA GLU A 99 -8.72 -19.44 4.51
C GLU A 99 -9.60 -19.65 3.28
N HIS A 100 -9.79 -18.62 2.46
CA HIS A 100 -10.62 -18.69 1.24
C HIS A 100 -10.11 -19.73 0.24
N TYR A 101 -8.80 -19.79 0.01
CA TYR A 101 -8.20 -20.73 -0.93
C TYR A 101 -7.70 -22.03 -0.28
N GLY A 102 -7.84 -22.23 1.02
CA GLY A 102 -7.31 -23.40 1.71
C GLY A 102 -5.79 -23.61 1.49
N MET A 103 -5.05 -22.52 1.35
CA MET A 103 -3.61 -22.51 1.05
C MET A 103 -2.88 -21.50 1.92
N VAL A 104 -1.58 -21.73 2.15
CA VAL A 104 -0.71 -20.77 2.84
C VAL A 104 -0.01 -19.90 1.80
N PHE A 105 -0.31 -18.61 1.81
CA PHE A 105 0.38 -17.63 0.96
C PHE A 105 1.51 -16.94 1.74
N PRO A 106 2.71 -16.80 1.13
CA PRO A 106 3.83 -16.10 1.76
C PRO A 106 3.51 -14.61 1.93
N LYS A 107 3.95 -14.03 3.05
CA LYS A 107 3.69 -12.61 3.42
C LYS A 107 4.73 -11.63 2.86
N GLY A 108 5.51 -12.00 1.88
CA GLY A 108 6.55 -11.16 1.29
C GLY A 108 7.22 -11.82 0.09
N ALA A 109 8.02 -11.06 -0.65
CA ALA A 109 8.70 -11.50 -1.85
C ALA A 109 10.02 -12.25 -1.52
N TYR A 110 9.93 -13.51 -1.15
CA TYR A 110 11.08 -14.36 -0.81
C TYR A 110 10.88 -15.80 -1.28
N ALA A 111 11.87 -16.67 -1.01
CA ALA A 111 11.82 -18.10 -1.33
C ALA A 111 10.51 -18.73 -0.79
N GLY A 112 9.70 -19.28 -1.66
CA GLY A 112 8.37 -19.82 -1.31
C GLY A 112 7.24 -19.29 -2.18
N ILE A 113 7.40 -18.11 -2.79
CA ILE A 113 6.41 -17.58 -3.73
C ILE A 113 6.24 -18.51 -4.93
N SER A 114 7.34 -19.00 -5.51
CA SER A 114 7.27 -19.90 -6.68
C SER A 114 6.53 -21.17 -6.37
N GLY A 115 6.74 -21.76 -5.19
CA GLY A 115 6.01 -22.96 -4.76
C GLY A 115 4.52 -22.70 -4.54
N ALA A 116 4.18 -21.60 -3.86
CA ALA A 116 2.81 -21.19 -3.64
C ALA A 116 2.08 -20.88 -4.96
N LEU A 117 2.76 -20.21 -5.91
CA LEU A 117 2.22 -19.91 -7.23
C LEU A 117 1.95 -21.19 -8.04
N HIS A 118 2.91 -22.13 -8.03
CA HIS A 118 2.76 -23.40 -8.72
C HIS A 118 1.57 -24.21 -8.17
N GLU A 119 1.46 -24.31 -6.85
CA GLU A 119 0.36 -24.99 -6.19
C GLU A 119 -0.99 -24.31 -6.44
N PHE A 120 -1.02 -22.98 -6.44
CA PHE A 120 -2.23 -22.22 -6.75
C PHE A 120 -2.71 -22.49 -8.17
N ARG A 121 -1.81 -22.41 -9.16
CA ARG A 121 -2.12 -22.71 -10.56
C ARG A 121 -2.64 -24.13 -10.75
N ARG A 122 -2.03 -25.07 -10.06
CA ARG A 122 -2.46 -26.48 -10.11
C ARG A 122 -3.89 -26.68 -9.59
N ARG A 123 -4.30 -25.93 -8.54
CA ARG A 123 -5.63 -26.07 -7.91
C ARG A 123 -6.71 -25.25 -8.60
N TYR A 124 -6.40 -24.04 -9.01
CA TYR A 124 -7.40 -23.04 -9.43
C TYR A 124 -7.23 -22.55 -10.87
N GLY A 125 -6.14 -22.90 -11.53
CA GLY A 125 -5.83 -22.44 -12.89
C GLY A 125 -5.28 -21.02 -12.94
N ASP A 126 -4.92 -20.57 -14.15
CA ASP A 126 -4.33 -19.24 -14.35
C ASP A 126 -5.36 -18.09 -14.31
N ASN A 127 -6.62 -18.37 -14.56
CA ASN A 127 -7.68 -17.35 -14.61
C ASN A 127 -7.93 -16.67 -13.26
N GLU A 128 -7.71 -17.37 -12.14
CA GLU A 128 -7.86 -16.83 -10.78
C GLU A 128 -6.69 -15.94 -10.35
N LEU A 129 -5.63 -15.83 -11.16
CA LEU A 129 -4.47 -14.97 -10.88
C LEU A 129 -4.67 -13.51 -11.34
N HIS A 130 -5.81 -13.17 -11.94
CA HIS A 130 -6.07 -11.87 -12.58
C HIS A 130 -6.97 -10.93 -11.80
#